data_debd22b91d7b89b9d29fe2c2701f372c
#
_entry.id   debd22b91d7b89b9d29fe2c2701f372c
#
_cell.length_a   1.000
_cell.length_b   1.000
_cell.length_c   1.000
_cell.angle_alpha   90.00
_cell.angle_beta   90.00
_cell.angle_gamma   90.00
#
_symmetry.space_group_name_H-M   'P 1'
#
loop_
_entity.id
_entity.type
_entity.pdbx_description
1 polymer ?
#
loop_
_entity_poly.entity_id
_entity_poly.type
_entity_poly.pdbx_seq_one_letter_code
_entity_poly.pdbx_strand_id
1 'polypeptide(L)'
;LFLLTTDLEENDFLARSTTFRLYDSDPQAKIAASIVLGRGGVKLLEQLGYEPDLIHLNEAHGVSAAFALYEKYGSLEEVKKRMVFTTHTPEEAGNEKHPFDLLANMSFFGHIPLDVAQQLSGVKDGVFNHSLAALRMSHLANGVSKLHGEVARQMWAGNEGIPPITHVTNAQNKSYWADYILEQARVTGNELLLTARKNALKKSLFDHVADQCGTILDPQVLTIVWSRRFAQYKRPDLLTQDVERFHRLMENTKMPVQIIWAGKPYPT
;
A
#
# COMPACT_ATOMS: atom_id res chain seq x y z
N LEU A 1 11.01 15.24 -0.77
CA LEU A 1 9.98 14.54 0.02
C LEU A 1 9.46 15.48 1.09
N PHE A 2 8.13 15.66 1.13
CA PHE A 2 7.44 16.38 2.20
C PHE A 2 6.69 15.38 3.07
N LEU A 3 6.71 15.59 4.37
CA LEU A 3 5.95 14.83 5.34
C LEU A 3 4.94 15.77 6.00
N LEU A 4 3.67 15.36 6.02
CA LEU A 4 2.60 16.11 6.68
C LEU A 4 2.39 15.52 8.07
N THR A 5 2.26 16.39 9.06
CA THR A 5 1.93 15.99 10.43
C THR A 5 0.83 16.86 10.99
N THR A 6 -0.01 16.29 11.84
CA THR A 6 -1.01 16.99 12.65
C THR A 6 -0.57 17.14 14.11
N ASP A 7 0.61 16.63 14.46
CA ASP A 7 1.16 16.73 15.83
C ASP A 7 1.74 18.15 16.08
N LEU A 8 0.83 19.11 16.25
CA LEU A 8 1.10 20.50 16.57
C LEU A 8 0.53 20.82 17.95
N GLU A 9 1.20 21.70 18.69
CA GLU A 9 0.79 22.08 20.06
C GLU A 9 -0.59 22.74 20.12
N GLU A 10 -0.97 23.44 19.04
CA GLU A 10 -2.24 24.13 18.90
C GLU A 10 -3.44 23.16 18.69
N ASN A 11 -3.17 21.93 18.30
CA ASN A 11 -4.19 20.91 18.08
C ASN A 11 -4.52 20.19 19.38
N ASP A 12 -5.79 19.79 19.51
CA ASP A 12 -6.20 18.86 20.56
C ASP A 12 -5.59 17.46 20.36
N PHE A 13 -5.70 16.60 21.36
CA PHE A 13 -5.11 15.26 21.32
C PHE A 13 -5.63 14.42 20.15
N LEU A 14 -6.93 14.50 19.83
CA LEU A 14 -7.53 13.72 18.76
C LEU A 14 -6.96 14.14 17.40
N ALA A 15 -6.93 15.45 17.13
CA ALA A 15 -6.35 15.98 15.89
C ALA A 15 -4.85 15.64 15.78
N ARG A 16 -4.08 15.79 16.87
CA ARG A 16 -2.64 15.44 16.90
C ARG A 16 -2.39 13.98 16.56
N SER A 17 -3.25 13.08 17.02
CA SER A 17 -3.07 11.63 16.83
C SER A 17 -3.34 11.15 15.40
N THR A 18 -3.94 11.95 14.54
CA THR A 18 -4.33 11.59 13.16
C THR A 18 -3.16 11.02 12.34
N THR A 19 -1.94 11.52 12.55
CA THR A 19 -0.76 11.09 11.79
C THR A 19 0.19 10.18 12.58
N PHE A 20 -0.19 9.70 13.77
CA PHE A 20 0.67 8.84 14.59
C PHE A 20 0.81 7.41 14.06
N ARG A 21 -0.19 6.93 13.34
CA ARG A 21 -0.24 5.55 12.83
C ARG A 21 -0.48 5.53 11.33
N LEU A 22 0.29 4.71 10.63
CA LEU A 22 0.09 4.50 9.19
C LEU A 22 -1.21 3.71 8.92
N TYR A 23 -1.54 2.77 9.78
CA TYR A 23 -2.78 1.98 9.70
C TYR A 23 -3.52 2.09 11.04
N ASP A 24 -4.76 2.52 10.96
CA ASP A 24 -5.67 2.58 12.09
C ASP A 24 -6.90 1.70 11.80
N SER A 25 -7.55 1.17 12.84
CA SER A 25 -8.82 0.45 12.71
C SER A 25 -10.02 1.38 12.69
N ASP A 26 -9.88 2.59 13.27
CA ASP A 26 -10.96 3.58 13.29
C ASP A 26 -11.17 4.21 11.90
N PRO A 27 -12.39 4.10 11.33
CA PRO A 27 -12.72 4.72 10.05
C PRO A 27 -12.53 6.24 10.02
N GLN A 28 -12.83 6.94 11.12
CA GLN A 28 -12.69 8.40 11.18
C GLN A 28 -11.21 8.81 11.14
N ALA A 29 -10.35 8.09 11.86
CA ALA A 29 -8.90 8.33 11.83
C ALA A 29 -8.34 8.11 10.40
N LYS A 30 -8.78 7.05 9.70
CA LYS A 30 -8.39 6.80 8.30
C LYS A 30 -8.83 7.91 7.36
N ILE A 31 -10.09 8.35 7.48
CA ILE A 31 -10.63 9.44 6.66
C ILE A 31 -9.86 10.73 6.94
N ALA A 32 -9.62 11.08 8.20
CA ALA A 32 -8.85 12.25 8.57
C ALA A 32 -7.43 12.23 7.99
N ALA A 33 -6.72 11.10 8.10
CA ALA A 33 -5.40 10.92 7.50
C ALA A 33 -5.44 11.07 5.96
N SER A 34 -6.49 10.54 5.31
CA SER A 34 -6.70 10.69 3.86
C SER A 34 -6.95 12.15 3.44
N ILE A 35 -7.68 12.92 4.24
CA ILE A 35 -7.88 14.36 4.02
C ILE A 35 -6.55 15.11 4.14
N VAL A 36 -5.78 14.85 5.18
CA VAL A 36 -4.45 15.45 5.39
C VAL A 36 -3.53 15.13 4.21
N LEU A 37 -3.49 13.87 3.77
CA LEU A 37 -2.64 13.46 2.64
C LEU A 37 -3.07 14.13 1.33
N GLY A 38 -4.33 14.04 0.96
CA GLY A 38 -4.81 14.50 -0.34
C GLY A 38 -5.02 16.02 -0.39
N ARG A 39 -6.00 16.53 0.34
CA ARG A 39 -6.29 17.97 0.36
C ARG A 39 -5.15 18.78 0.97
N GLY A 40 -4.58 18.30 2.08
CA GLY A 40 -3.43 18.93 2.71
C GLY A 40 -2.21 18.94 1.80
N GLY A 41 -1.98 17.87 1.04
CA GLY A 41 -0.91 17.79 0.04
C GLY A 41 -1.06 18.82 -1.08
N VAL A 42 -2.25 18.98 -1.65
CA VAL A 42 -2.52 20.00 -2.66
C VAL A 42 -2.30 21.40 -2.10
N LYS A 43 -2.82 21.67 -0.91
CA LYS A 43 -2.65 22.97 -0.24
C LYS A 43 -1.18 23.27 0.06
N LEU A 44 -0.40 22.27 0.49
CA LEU A 44 1.03 22.42 0.71
C LEU A 44 1.76 22.83 -0.56
N LEU A 45 1.49 22.14 -1.69
CA LEU A 45 2.12 22.46 -2.96
C LEU A 45 1.81 23.90 -3.39
N GLU A 46 0.57 24.34 -3.25
CA GLU A 46 0.17 25.70 -3.53
C GLU A 46 0.90 26.74 -2.65
N GLN A 47 1.00 26.48 -1.36
CA GLN A 47 1.72 27.37 -0.42
C GLN A 47 3.22 27.46 -0.71
N LEU A 48 3.80 26.42 -1.25
CA LEU A 48 5.20 26.36 -1.65
C LEU A 48 5.44 26.89 -3.08
N GLY A 49 4.38 27.34 -3.78
CA GLY A 49 4.47 27.82 -5.14
C GLY A 49 4.74 26.76 -6.19
N TYR A 50 4.46 25.48 -5.87
CA TYR A 50 4.54 24.39 -6.83
C TYR A 50 3.23 24.27 -7.61
N GLU A 51 3.34 24.22 -8.92
CA GLU A 51 2.23 23.93 -9.84
C GLU A 51 2.53 22.63 -10.60
N PRO A 52 2.25 21.45 -10.02
CA PRO A 52 2.53 20.19 -10.69
C PRO A 52 1.61 20.00 -11.88
N ASP A 53 2.19 19.60 -13.02
CA ASP A 53 1.41 19.23 -14.22
C ASP A 53 0.56 17.99 -13.97
N LEU A 54 1.02 17.11 -13.04
CA LEU A 54 0.41 15.83 -12.80
C LEU A 54 0.50 15.43 -11.33
N ILE A 55 -0.59 14.95 -10.78
CA ILE A 55 -0.68 14.31 -9.47
C ILE A 55 -0.90 12.81 -9.65
N HIS A 56 0.01 12.01 -9.11
CA HIS A 56 -0.05 10.57 -9.18
C HIS A 56 -0.55 9.98 -7.87
N LEU A 57 -1.73 9.38 -7.89
CA LEU A 57 -2.25 8.61 -6.76
C LEU A 57 -1.65 7.21 -6.75
N ASN A 58 -0.85 6.94 -5.73
CA ASN A 58 -0.39 5.58 -5.40
C ASN A 58 -1.38 4.97 -4.41
N GLU A 59 -2.30 4.16 -4.89
CA GLU A 59 -3.55 3.79 -4.23
C GLU A 59 -4.47 4.99 -3.97
N ALA A 60 -5.65 4.70 -3.42
CA ALA A 60 -6.70 5.71 -3.26
C ALA A 60 -6.61 6.53 -1.97
N HIS A 61 -5.56 6.36 -1.16
CA HIS A 61 -5.43 7.04 0.14
C HIS A 61 -5.44 8.58 0.03
N GLY A 62 -4.93 9.11 -1.07
CA GLY A 62 -4.90 10.56 -1.32
C GLY A 62 -6.01 11.07 -2.24
N VAL A 63 -7.10 10.30 -2.46
CA VAL A 63 -8.13 10.66 -3.45
C VAL A 63 -8.85 11.98 -3.15
N SER A 64 -8.82 12.45 -1.90
CA SER A 64 -9.33 13.78 -1.53
C SER A 64 -8.63 14.93 -2.26
N ALA A 65 -7.42 14.70 -2.81
CA ALA A 65 -6.73 15.64 -3.70
C ALA A 65 -7.54 15.94 -4.97
N ALA A 66 -8.24 14.94 -5.53
CA ALA A 66 -9.04 15.14 -6.72
C ALA A 66 -10.20 16.12 -6.49
N PHE A 67 -10.81 16.09 -5.30
CA PHE A 67 -11.84 17.04 -4.92
C PHE A 67 -11.26 18.45 -4.67
N ALA A 68 -10.06 18.55 -4.09
CA ALA A 68 -9.37 19.85 -3.98
C ALA A 68 -9.06 20.45 -5.35
N LEU A 69 -8.63 19.63 -6.30
CA LEU A 69 -8.44 20.09 -7.69
C LEU A 69 -9.76 20.49 -8.36
N TYR A 70 -10.85 19.78 -8.08
CA TYR A 70 -12.16 20.14 -8.63
C TYR A 70 -12.65 21.49 -8.08
N GLU A 71 -12.43 21.78 -6.81
CA GLU A 71 -12.70 23.13 -6.26
C GLU A 71 -11.90 24.21 -6.97
N LYS A 72 -10.65 23.92 -7.31
CA LYS A 72 -9.75 24.87 -8.00
C LYS A 72 -10.15 25.13 -9.45
N TYR A 73 -10.49 24.08 -10.19
CA TYR A 73 -10.68 24.15 -11.64
C TYR A 73 -12.15 24.15 -12.07
N GLY A 74 -13.09 23.74 -11.24
CA GLY A 74 -14.52 23.69 -11.53
C GLY A 74 -14.92 22.68 -12.63
N SER A 75 -14.01 21.80 -13.05
CA SER A 75 -14.20 20.89 -14.17
C SER A 75 -13.58 19.54 -13.94
N LEU A 76 -14.36 18.46 -14.13
CA LEU A 76 -13.86 17.09 -14.06
C LEU A 76 -12.80 16.82 -15.15
N GLU A 77 -12.96 17.38 -16.33
CA GLU A 77 -11.97 17.23 -17.41
C GLU A 77 -10.62 17.82 -17.03
N GLU A 78 -10.61 19.00 -16.41
CA GLU A 78 -9.38 19.62 -15.94
C GLU A 78 -8.72 18.85 -14.79
N VAL A 79 -9.51 18.24 -13.90
CA VAL A 79 -9.00 17.31 -12.88
C VAL A 79 -8.38 16.07 -13.54
N LYS A 80 -9.12 15.42 -14.44
CA LYS A 80 -8.63 14.22 -15.15
C LYS A 80 -7.30 14.46 -15.85
N LYS A 81 -7.13 15.59 -16.54
CA LYS A 81 -5.85 15.92 -17.21
C LYS A 81 -4.65 15.90 -16.28
N ARG A 82 -4.87 16.12 -14.97
CA ARG A 82 -3.84 16.25 -13.96
C ARG A 82 -3.72 15.08 -13.01
N MET A 83 -4.54 14.02 -13.21
CA MET A 83 -4.58 12.88 -12.29
C MET A 83 -4.24 11.58 -13.00
N VAL A 84 -3.38 10.78 -12.40
CA VAL A 84 -3.15 9.38 -12.74
C VAL A 84 -3.28 8.51 -11.49
N PHE A 85 -3.70 7.27 -11.67
CA PHE A 85 -3.97 6.35 -10.58
C PHE A 85 -3.26 5.01 -10.78
N THR A 86 -2.51 4.56 -9.79
CA THR A 86 -1.96 3.21 -9.73
C THR A 86 -2.63 2.42 -8.62
N THR A 87 -3.32 1.34 -8.99
CA THR A 87 -3.86 0.40 -7.99
C THR A 87 -2.87 -0.74 -7.73
N HIS A 88 -2.75 -1.12 -6.45
CA HIS A 88 -2.00 -2.28 -5.98
C HIS A 88 -2.91 -3.38 -5.44
N THR A 89 -4.21 -3.12 -5.36
CA THR A 89 -5.20 -3.98 -4.70
C THR A 89 -5.83 -4.94 -5.70
N PRO A 90 -5.55 -6.27 -5.62
CA PRO A 90 -6.06 -7.26 -6.55
C PRO A 90 -7.43 -7.83 -6.17
N GLU A 91 -7.99 -7.40 -5.04
CA GLU A 91 -9.23 -7.96 -4.46
C GLU A 91 -10.21 -6.84 -4.12
N GLU A 92 -11.50 -7.06 -4.42
CA GLU A 92 -12.53 -6.05 -4.14
C GLU A 92 -12.63 -5.70 -2.65
N ALA A 93 -12.50 -6.70 -1.77
CA ALA A 93 -12.55 -6.51 -0.33
C ALA A 93 -11.40 -5.62 0.22
N GLY A 94 -10.32 -5.46 -0.54
CA GLY A 94 -9.20 -4.59 -0.19
C GLY A 94 -9.41 -3.12 -0.58
N ASN A 95 -10.47 -2.79 -1.33
CA ASN A 95 -10.81 -1.42 -1.69
C ASN A 95 -11.58 -0.75 -0.56
N GLU A 96 -11.05 0.36 -0.07
CA GLU A 96 -11.64 1.08 1.05
C GLU A 96 -12.99 1.69 0.66
N LYS A 97 -13.99 1.46 1.51
CA LYS A 97 -15.37 1.95 1.33
C LYS A 97 -15.87 2.58 2.63
N HIS A 98 -16.53 3.72 2.51
CA HIS A 98 -17.15 4.41 3.65
C HIS A 98 -18.56 4.90 3.31
N PRO A 99 -19.44 5.06 4.30
CA PRO A 99 -20.69 5.79 4.12
C PRO A 99 -20.39 7.21 3.60
N PHE A 100 -21.09 7.62 2.55
CA PHE A 100 -20.89 8.94 1.94
C PHE A 100 -21.12 10.08 2.95
N ASP A 101 -22.16 9.95 3.77
CA ASP A 101 -22.51 10.95 4.78
C ASP A 101 -21.40 11.14 5.83
N LEU A 102 -20.71 10.05 6.19
CA LEU A 102 -19.56 10.13 7.10
C LEU A 102 -18.44 11.00 6.50
N LEU A 103 -18.12 10.79 5.22
CA LEU A 103 -17.13 11.60 4.52
C LEU A 103 -17.58 13.07 4.39
N ALA A 104 -18.85 13.30 4.09
CA ALA A 104 -19.42 14.64 4.01
C ALA A 104 -19.32 15.38 5.35
N ASN A 105 -19.69 14.72 6.45
CA ASN A 105 -19.60 15.27 7.81
C ASN A 105 -18.14 15.59 8.22
N MET A 106 -17.16 14.90 7.65
CA MET A 106 -15.74 15.15 7.88
C MET A 106 -15.11 16.15 6.90
N SER A 107 -15.92 16.84 6.08
CA SER A 107 -15.45 17.81 5.08
C SER A 107 -14.49 17.23 4.03
N PHE A 108 -14.60 15.93 3.74
CA PHE A 108 -13.75 15.23 2.77
C PHE A 108 -13.83 15.86 1.36
N PHE A 109 -15.03 16.31 0.99
CA PHE A 109 -15.31 16.93 -0.31
C PHE A 109 -15.08 18.44 -0.33
N GLY A 110 -14.74 19.07 0.82
CA GLY A 110 -14.57 20.50 0.97
C GLY A 110 -15.88 21.27 0.76
N HIS A 111 -15.88 22.26 -0.13
CA HIS A 111 -17.04 23.11 -0.43
C HIS A 111 -17.82 22.66 -1.67
N ILE A 112 -17.51 21.50 -2.24
CA ILE A 112 -18.23 20.95 -3.39
C ILE A 112 -19.65 20.57 -2.95
N PRO A 113 -20.71 20.96 -3.71
CA PRO A 113 -22.06 20.48 -3.45
C PRO A 113 -22.10 18.94 -3.39
N LEU A 114 -22.83 18.39 -2.42
CA LEU A 114 -22.80 16.94 -2.15
C LEU A 114 -23.35 16.11 -3.31
N ASP A 115 -24.35 16.60 -4.03
CA ASP A 115 -24.86 15.98 -5.25
C ASP A 115 -23.79 15.91 -6.36
N VAL A 116 -23.00 16.96 -6.51
CA VAL A 116 -21.86 16.99 -7.44
C VAL A 116 -20.78 15.97 -6.98
N ALA A 117 -20.44 15.96 -5.68
CA ALA A 117 -19.46 15.02 -5.15
C ALA A 117 -19.90 13.56 -5.35
N GLN A 118 -21.20 13.25 -5.17
CA GLN A 118 -21.77 11.92 -5.47
C GLN A 118 -21.62 11.56 -6.94
N GLN A 119 -21.94 12.49 -7.84
CA GLN A 119 -21.84 12.29 -9.28
C GLN A 119 -20.39 12.05 -9.72
N LEU A 120 -19.44 12.84 -9.22
CA LEU A 120 -18.01 12.72 -9.54
C LEU A 120 -17.45 11.36 -9.12
N SER A 121 -17.78 10.93 -7.91
CA SER A 121 -17.24 9.71 -7.31
C SER A 121 -17.95 8.43 -7.71
N GLY A 122 -19.16 8.52 -8.28
CA GLY A 122 -19.95 7.34 -8.63
C GLY A 122 -20.49 6.58 -7.43
N VAL A 123 -20.92 7.31 -6.40
CA VAL A 123 -21.56 6.74 -5.20
C VAL A 123 -22.75 5.88 -5.59
N LYS A 124 -22.84 4.68 -5.01
CA LYS A 124 -23.96 3.75 -5.15
C LYS A 124 -24.46 3.37 -3.76
N ASP A 125 -25.76 3.38 -3.55
CA ASP A 125 -26.42 2.98 -2.30
C ASP A 125 -25.85 3.70 -1.06
N GLY A 126 -25.46 4.97 -1.20
CA GLY A 126 -24.88 5.77 -0.13
C GLY A 126 -23.43 5.39 0.25
N VAL A 127 -22.77 4.52 -0.53
CA VAL A 127 -21.41 4.07 -0.28
C VAL A 127 -20.44 4.73 -1.23
N PHE A 128 -19.44 5.39 -0.67
CA PHE A 128 -18.29 5.93 -1.39
C PHE A 128 -17.17 4.87 -1.46
N ASN A 129 -16.74 4.54 -2.67
CA ASN A 129 -15.60 3.68 -2.90
C ASN A 129 -14.41 4.53 -3.34
N HIS A 130 -13.36 4.58 -2.52
CA HIS A 130 -12.18 5.42 -2.74
C HIS A 130 -11.48 5.10 -4.07
N SER A 131 -11.31 3.82 -4.40
CA SER A 131 -10.66 3.40 -5.66
C SER A 131 -11.50 3.72 -6.88
N LEU A 132 -12.83 3.57 -6.80
CA LEU A 132 -13.72 3.95 -7.90
C LEU A 132 -13.68 5.47 -8.15
N ALA A 133 -13.70 6.27 -7.08
CA ALA A 133 -13.58 7.73 -7.20
C ALA A 133 -12.22 8.12 -7.82
N ALA A 134 -11.11 7.49 -7.40
CA ALA A 134 -9.79 7.74 -7.98
C ALA A 134 -9.75 7.38 -9.47
N LEU A 135 -10.34 6.25 -9.87
CA LEU A 135 -10.48 5.86 -11.28
C LEU A 135 -11.29 6.89 -12.07
N ARG A 136 -12.46 7.29 -11.58
CA ARG A 136 -13.36 8.21 -12.29
C ARG A 136 -12.77 9.61 -12.48
N MET A 137 -11.90 10.02 -11.56
CA MET A 137 -11.26 11.34 -11.56
C MET A 137 -9.85 11.36 -12.15
N SER A 138 -9.38 10.24 -12.70
CA SER A 138 -8.10 10.13 -13.39
C SER A 138 -8.28 9.92 -14.89
N HIS A 139 -7.30 10.35 -15.71
CA HIS A 139 -7.32 10.07 -17.14
C HIS A 139 -6.57 8.79 -17.52
N LEU A 140 -5.63 8.35 -16.67
CA LEU A 140 -4.89 7.10 -16.82
C LEU A 140 -4.93 6.30 -15.54
N ALA A 141 -5.02 4.99 -15.67
CA ALA A 141 -4.90 4.08 -14.54
C ALA A 141 -4.07 2.85 -14.94
N ASN A 142 -3.33 2.30 -13.97
CA ASN A 142 -2.58 1.07 -14.17
C ASN A 142 -2.57 0.17 -12.94
N GLY A 143 -2.55 -1.14 -13.21
CA GLY A 143 -2.12 -2.15 -12.25
C GLY A 143 -0.59 -2.31 -12.26
N VAL A 144 -0.04 -3.03 -11.28
CA VAL A 144 1.41 -3.13 -11.03
C VAL A 144 2.09 -4.36 -11.61
N SER A 145 1.38 -5.09 -12.46
CA SER A 145 1.89 -6.18 -13.30
C SER A 145 0.89 -6.49 -14.42
N LYS A 146 1.30 -7.24 -15.44
CA LYS A 146 0.41 -7.65 -16.51
C LYS A 146 -0.84 -8.37 -15.97
N LEU A 147 -0.63 -9.38 -15.13
CA LEU A 147 -1.74 -10.13 -14.50
C LEU A 147 -2.62 -9.22 -13.65
N HIS A 148 -2.01 -8.32 -12.86
CA HIS A 148 -2.80 -7.38 -12.05
C HIS A 148 -3.62 -6.43 -12.92
N GLY A 149 -3.09 -5.95 -14.04
CA GLY A 149 -3.86 -5.15 -15.00
C GLY A 149 -5.06 -5.91 -15.59
N GLU A 150 -4.92 -7.21 -15.84
CA GLU A 150 -6.02 -8.07 -16.28
C GLU A 150 -7.10 -8.21 -15.19
N VAL A 151 -6.68 -8.52 -13.95
CA VAL A 151 -7.58 -8.62 -12.80
C VAL A 151 -8.29 -7.29 -12.51
N ALA A 152 -7.56 -6.17 -12.55
CA ALA A 152 -8.15 -4.84 -12.32
C ALA A 152 -9.20 -4.49 -13.38
N ARG A 153 -8.95 -4.79 -14.66
CA ARG A 153 -9.96 -4.59 -15.72
C ARG A 153 -11.22 -5.41 -15.48
N GLN A 154 -11.09 -6.65 -15.02
CA GLN A 154 -12.24 -7.49 -14.69
C GLN A 154 -12.99 -6.96 -13.46
N MET A 155 -12.27 -6.59 -12.41
CA MET A 155 -12.85 -6.06 -11.15
C MET A 155 -13.66 -4.79 -11.39
N TRP A 156 -13.18 -3.90 -12.24
CA TRP A 156 -13.80 -2.60 -12.51
C TRP A 156 -14.70 -2.61 -13.75
N ALA A 157 -14.88 -3.77 -14.41
CA ALA A 157 -15.78 -3.91 -15.56
C ALA A 157 -17.20 -3.47 -15.20
N GLY A 158 -17.85 -2.75 -16.10
CA GLY A 158 -19.22 -2.25 -15.90
C GLY A 158 -19.31 -0.96 -15.07
N ASN A 159 -18.20 -0.39 -14.60
CA ASN A 159 -18.20 0.95 -14.02
C ASN A 159 -17.97 2.00 -15.13
N GLU A 160 -18.89 2.96 -15.21
CA GLU A 160 -18.81 4.03 -16.20
C GLU A 160 -17.88 5.15 -15.75
N GLY A 161 -17.31 5.88 -16.74
CA GLY A 161 -16.50 7.07 -16.50
C GLY A 161 -15.07 6.80 -16.02
N ILE A 162 -14.64 5.52 -15.99
CA ILE A 162 -13.26 5.16 -15.66
C ILE A 162 -12.38 5.11 -16.92
N PRO A 163 -11.07 5.38 -16.81
CA PRO A 163 -10.14 5.26 -17.93
C PRO A 163 -9.83 3.78 -18.24
N PRO A 164 -9.27 3.48 -19.40
CA PRO A 164 -8.67 2.17 -19.65
C PRO A 164 -7.58 1.87 -18.63
N ILE A 165 -7.65 0.67 -18.02
CA ILE A 165 -6.65 0.25 -17.04
C ILE A 165 -5.54 -0.52 -17.75
N THR A 166 -4.34 0.03 -17.76
CA THR A 166 -3.14 -0.57 -18.30
C THR A 166 -2.34 -1.33 -17.23
N HIS A 167 -1.08 -1.62 -17.46
CA HIS A 167 -0.19 -2.12 -16.44
C HIS A 167 1.21 -1.53 -16.61
N VAL A 168 1.84 -1.27 -15.47
CA VAL A 168 3.27 -0.97 -15.37
C VAL A 168 3.85 -1.92 -14.33
N THR A 169 4.74 -2.81 -14.75
CA THR A 169 5.33 -3.78 -13.82
C THR A 169 6.19 -3.07 -12.79
N ASN A 170 5.87 -3.31 -11.51
CA ASN A 170 6.66 -2.76 -10.43
C ASN A 170 8.14 -3.18 -10.54
N ALA A 171 9.01 -2.21 -10.30
CA ALA A 171 10.45 -2.43 -10.19
C ALA A 171 10.91 -2.22 -8.75
N GLN A 172 12.04 -2.81 -8.42
CA GLN A 172 12.73 -2.55 -7.15
C GLN A 172 13.92 -1.62 -7.37
N ASN A 173 14.12 -0.71 -6.44
CA ASN A 173 15.35 0.06 -6.42
C ASN A 173 16.50 -0.84 -5.95
N LYS A 174 17.24 -1.39 -6.92
CA LYS A 174 18.29 -2.36 -6.66
C LYS A 174 19.43 -1.79 -5.81
N SER A 175 19.81 -0.54 -6.02
CA SER A 175 20.86 0.11 -5.24
C SER A 175 20.47 0.33 -3.76
N TYR A 176 19.18 0.36 -3.46
CA TYR A 176 18.67 0.50 -2.09
C TYR A 176 18.45 -0.85 -1.40
N TRP A 177 17.89 -1.84 -2.12
CA TRP A 177 17.44 -3.11 -1.53
C TRP A 177 18.47 -4.24 -1.63
N ALA A 178 19.36 -4.22 -2.63
CA ALA A 178 20.33 -5.30 -2.81
C ALA A 178 21.52 -5.11 -1.85
N ASP A 179 21.94 -6.22 -1.25
CA ASP A 179 23.22 -6.26 -0.56
C ASP A 179 24.35 -6.12 -1.57
N TYR A 180 25.22 -5.13 -1.39
CA TYR A 180 26.30 -4.82 -2.33
C TYR A 180 27.26 -5.98 -2.56
N ILE A 181 27.61 -6.72 -1.49
CA ILE A 181 28.56 -7.84 -1.57
C ILE A 181 27.92 -9.03 -2.31
N LEU A 182 26.64 -9.32 -2.06
CA LEU A 182 25.92 -10.35 -2.81
C LEU A 182 25.84 -10.01 -4.29
N GLU A 183 25.58 -8.74 -4.61
CA GLU A 183 25.52 -8.29 -6.00
C GLU A 183 26.90 -8.36 -6.69
N GLN A 184 27.98 -7.98 -6.02
CA GLN A 184 29.33 -8.17 -6.53
C GLN A 184 29.64 -9.65 -6.79
N ALA A 185 29.32 -10.52 -5.84
CA ALA A 185 29.53 -11.96 -5.99
C ALA A 185 28.79 -12.52 -7.21
N ARG A 186 27.53 -12.07 -7.42
CA ARG A 186 26.71 -12.44 -8.59
C ARG A 186 27.32 -11.98 -9.91
N VAL A 187 27.75 -10.72 -9.99
CA VAL A 187 28.30 -10.12 -11.23
C VAL A 187 29.64 -10.77 -11.61
N THR A 188 30.47 -11.08 -10.60
CA THR A 188 31.80 -11.68 -10.82
C THR A 188 31.78 -13.22 -10.88
N GLY A 189 30.62 -13.87 -10.61
CA GLY A 189 30.54 -15.33 -10.52
C GLY A 189 31.33 -15.91 -9.35
N ASN A 190 31.59 -15.13 -8.29
CA ASN A 190 32.39 -15.55 -7.15
C ASN A 190 31.52 -16.30 -6.11
N GLU A 191 31.44 -17.62 -6.24
CA GLU A 191 30.65 -18.48 -5.36
C GLU A 191 31.13 -18.50 -3.91
N LEU A 192 32.42 -18.38 -3.67
CA LEU A 192 33.00 -18.33 -2.32
C LEU A 192 32.55 -17.05 -1.60
N LEU A 193 32.62 -15.91 -2.28
CA LEU A 193 32.16 -14.64 -1.74
C LEU A 193 30.64 -14.66 -1.49
N LEU A 194 29.85 -15.23 -2.43
CA LEU A 194 28.41 -15.41 -2.28
C LEU A 194 28.08 -16.21 -1.03
N THR A 195 28.71 -17.35 -0.85
CA THR A 195 28.47 -18.24 0.29
C THR A 195 28.88 -17.59 1.60
N ALA A 196 30.06 -16.99 1.65
CA ALA A 196 30.54 -16.29 2.85
C ALA A 196 29.59 -15.16 3.27
N ARG A 197 29.12 -14.35 2.31
CA ARG A 197 28.19 -13.24 2.61
C ARG A 197 26.81 -13.74 3.05
N LYS A 198 26.27 -14.77 2.39
CA LYS A 198 25.01 -15.39 2.80
C LYS A 198 25.09 -15.95 4.23
N ASN A 199 26.18 -16.61 4.60
CA ASN A 199 26.37 -17.12 5.94
C ASN A 199 26.44 -16.02 6.98
N ALA A 200 27.15 -14.92 6.69
CA ALA A 200 27.21 -13.74 7.57
C ALA A 200 25.83 -13.12 7.80
N LEU A 201 25.05 -12.92 6.71
CA LEU A 201 23.69 -12.40 6.81
C LEU A 201 22.75 -13.33 7.55
N LYS A 202 22.86 -14.64 7.33
CA LYS A 202 22.07 -15.66 8.01
C LYS A 202 22.36 -15.66 9.52
N LYS A 203 23.64 -15.56 9.91
CA LYS A 203 24.02 -15.42 11.31
C LYS A 203 23.39 -14.18 11.95
N SER A 204 23.52 -13.02 11.31
CA SER A 204 22.91 -11.78 11.81
C SER A 204 21.40 -11.89 11.97
N LEU A 205 20.69 -12.54 11.03
CA LEU A 205 19.27 -12.82 11.18
C LEU A 205 18.99 -13.70 12.40
N PHE A 206 19.77 -14.74 12.64
CA PHE A 206 19.57 -15.66 13.74
C PHE A 206 19.86 -15.03 15.11
N ASP A 207 20.89 -14.19 15.18
CA ASP A 207 21.16 -13.39 16.38
C ASP A 207 19.94 -12.52 16.71
N HIS A 208 19.35 -11.88 15.69
CA HIS A 208 18.15 -11.05 15.87
C HIS A 208 16.91 -11.88 16.29
N VAL A 209 16.72 -13.09 15.73
CA VAL A 209 15.62 -13.99 16.14
C VAL A 209 15.83 -14.44 17.58
N ALA A 210 17.06 -14.79 17.96
CA ALA A 210 17.38 -15.20 19.33
C ALA A 210 17.08 -14.07 20.34
N ASP A 211 17.44 -12.84 20.01
CA ASP A 211 17.16 -11.67 20.86
C ASP A 211 15.65 -11.42 21.03
N GLN A 212 14.84 -11.64 19.98
CA GLN A 212 13.40 -11.39 20.03
C GLN A 212 12.57 -12.53 20.63
N CYS A 213 12.96 -13.77 20.37
CA CYS A 213 12.12 -14.96 20.68
C CYS A 213 12.81 -15.95 21.63
N GLY A 214 14.08 -15.77 21.95
CA GLY A 214 14.86 -16.75 22.73
C GLY A 214 15.15 -18.06 21.98
N THR A 215 14.88 -18.11 20.65
CA THR A 215 15.05 -19.32 19.85
C THR A 215 16.40 -19.32 19.15
N ILE A 216 17.19 -20.36 19.38
CA ILE A 216 18.48 -20.56 18.71
C ILE A 216 18.25 -21.41 17.45
N LEU A 217 18.60 -20.87 16.29
CA LEU A 217 18.50 -21.53 15.00
C LEU A 217 19.87 -22.05 14.53
N ASP A 218 19.87 -23.18 13.81
CA ASP A 218 21.09 -23.76 13.25
C ASP A 218 21.43 -23.15 11.89
N PRO A 219 22.60 -22.53 11.72
CA PRO A 219 23.00 -21.92 10.44
C PRO A 219 23.22 -22.93 9.30
N GLN A 220 23.38 -24.23 9.61
CA GLN A 220 23.54 -25.27 8.59
C GLN A 220 22.20 -25.81 8.07
N VAL A 221 21.10 -25.56 8.78
CA VAL A 221 19.76 -26.03 8.41
C VAL A 221 19.11 -25.08 7.42
N LEU A 222 18.41 -25.62 6.40
CA LEU A 222 17.62 -24.84 5.45
C LEU A 222 16.58 -24.02 6.20
N THR A 223 16.61 -22.71 5.96
CA THR A 223 15.69 -21.76 6.63
C THR A 223 14.69 -21.21 5.63
N ILE A 224 13.41 -21.43 5.90
CA ILE A 224 12.29 -20.86 5.15
C ILE A 224 11.78 -19.64 5.92
N VAL A 225 11.68 -18.49 5.26
CA VAL A 225 11.21 -17.27 5.90
C VAL A 225 9.96 -16.75 5.18
N TRP A 226 8.89 -16.57 5.95
CA TRP A 226 7.74 -15.78 5.52
C TRP A 226 7.75 -14.47 6.33
N SER A 227 8.01 -13.34 5.66
CA SER A 227 8.11 -12.04 6.31
C SER A 227 7.18 -11.03 5.63
N ARG A 228 6.00 -10.84 6.20
CA ARG A 228 4.92 -9.98 5.67
C ARG A 228 3.95 -9.59 6.79
N ARG A 229 3.05 -8.62 6.52
CA ARG A 229 1.89 -8.39 7.40
C ARG A 229 0.98 -9.63 7.40
N PHE A 230 0.49 -10.02 8.58
CA PHE A 230 -0.47 -11.10 8.72
C PHE A 230 -1.85 -10.64 8.21
N ALA A 231 -2.07 -10.77 6.91
CA ALA A 231 -3.32 -10.53 6.23
C ALA A 231 -3.65 -11.75 5.36
N GLN A 232 -4.93 -12.09 5.23
CA GLN A 232 -5.37 -13.33 4.58
C GLN A 232 -4.79 -13.48 3.16
N TYR A 233 -4.83 -12.43 2.34
CA TYR A 233 -4.32 -12.47 0.96
C TYR A 233 -2.80 -12.64 0.85
N LYS A 234 -2.04 -12.43 1.95
CA LYS A 234 -0.59 -12.72 2.03
C LYS A 234 -0.31 -14.18 2.32
N ARG A 235 -1.34 -14.96 2.60
CA ARG A 235 -1.29 -16.43 2.79
C ARG A 235 -0.24 -16.87 3.83
N PRO A 236 -0.34 -16.41 5.10
CA PRO A 236 0.60 -16.82 6.14
C PRO A 236 0.53 -18.32 6.46
N ASP A 237 -0.60 -18.94 6.16
CA ASP A 237 -0.96 -20.33 6.37
C ASP A 237 -0.57 -21.25 5.19
N LEU A 238 0.03 -20.73 4.12
CA LEU A 238 0.29 -21.48 2.88
C LEU A 238 1.05 -22.79 3.13
N LEU A 239 2.03 -22.79 4.04
CA LEU A 239 2.81 -23.98 4.37
C LEU A 239 2.03 -25.03 5.18
N THR A 240 0.98 -24.62 5.88
CA THR A 240 0.19 -25.48 6.76
C THR A 240 -1.15 -25.92 6.14
N GLN A 241 -1.46 -25.50 4.91
CA GLN A 241 -2.69 -25.91 4.21
C GLN A 241 -2.74 -27.40 3.92
N ASP A 242 -1.59 -28.04 3.64
CA ASP A 242 -1.41 -29.49 3.57
C ASP A 242 -0.67 -29.96 4.84
N VAL A 243 -1.43 -30.25 5.88
CA VAL A 243 -0.91 -30.59 7.22
C VAL A 243 -0.02 -31.83 7.18
N GLU A 244 -0.41 -32.88 6.44
CA GLU A 244 0.37 -34.08 6.33
C GLU A 244 1.72 -33.88 5.65
N ARG A 245 1.73 -33.08 4.59
CA ARG A 245 2.96 -32.68 3.88
C ARG A 245 3.84 -31.82 4.75
N PHE A 246 3.25 -30.91 5.52
CA PHE A 246 3.97 -30.08 6.47
C PHE A 246 4.62 -30.90 7.56
N HIS A 247 3.92 -31.88 8.16
CA HIS A 247 4.49 -32.82 9.15
C HIS A 247 5.66 -33.57 8.56
N ARG A 248 5.49 -34.20 7.38
CA ARG A 248 6.59 -34.89 6.70
C ARG A 248 7.84 -34.04 6.46
N LEU A 249 7.60 -32.73 6.17
CA LEU A 249 8.69 -31.75 6.00
C LEU A 249 9.43 -31.54 7.32
N MET A 250 8.70 -31.31 8.41
CA MET A 250 9.27 -31.03 9.74
C MET A 250 9.95 -32.24 10.39
N GLU A 251 9.48 -33.44 10.10
CA GLU A 251 10.03 -34.68 10.63
C GLU A 251 11.22 -35.21 9.83
N ASN A 252 11.60 -34.56 8.74
CA ASN A 252 12.69 -35.02 7.89
C ASN A 252 14.06 -34.76 8.53
N THR A 253 14.60 -35.74 9.23
CA THR A 253 15.91 -35.66 9.90
C THR A 253 17.10 -35.69 8.95
N LYS A 254 16.93 -36.16 7.70
CA LYS A 254 18.00 -36.21 6.69
C LYS A 254 18.21 -34.86 6.00
N MET A 255 17.14 -34.10 5.82
CA MET A 255 17.14 -32.75 5.27
C MET A 255 16.26 -31.88 6.18
N PRO A 256 16.77 -31.53 7.35
CA PRO A 256 15.99 -30.72 8.29
C PRO A 256 15.70 -29.32 7.74
N VAL A 257 14.56 -28.78 8.12
CA VAL A 257 14.17 -27.41 7.81
C VAL A 257 13.79 -26.67 9.09
N GLN A 258 13.98 -25.37 9.07
CA GLN A 258 13.49 -24.49 10.13
C GLN A 258 12.75 -23.32 9.49
N ILE A 259 11.75 -22.79 10.18
CA ILE A 259 10.82 -21.83 9.59
C ILE A 259 10.72 -20.59 10.49
N ILE A 260 10.75 -19.43 9.87
CA ILE A 260 10.54 -18.15 10.55
C ILE A 260 9.30 -17.48 9.93
N TRP A 261 8.30 -17.21 10.77
CA TRP A 261 7.20 -16.31 10.44
C TRP A 261 7.44 -14.97 11.14
N ALA A 262 7.52 -13.91 10.35
CA ALA A 262 7.74 -12.56 10.86
C ALA A 262 6.74 -11.57 10.27
N GLY A 263 6.14 -10.74 11.11
CA GLY A 263 5.22 -9.71 10.65
C GLY A 263 4.35 -9.15 11.77
N LYS A 264 3.69 -8.04 11.48
CA LYS A 264 2.66 -7.49 12.37
C LYS A 264 1.29 -7.96 11.92
N PRO A 265 0.34 -8.20 12.84
CA PRO A 265 -1.06 -8.40 12.48
C PRO A 265 -1.59 -7.15 11.77
N TYR A 266 -2.48 -7.35 10.82
CA TYR A 266 -3.21 -6.24 10.24
C TYR A 266 -4.28 -5.80 11.24
N PRO A 267 -4.43 -4.49 11.53
CA PRO A 267 -5.50 -4.01 12.39
C PRO A 267 -6.86 -4.35 11.74
N THR A 268 -7.66 -5.12 12.42
CA THR A 268 -9.03 -5.48 12.02
C THR A 268 -10.02 -4.68 12.84
#